data_80aa9d1d52338096082fdc92f4aa7d43
#
_entry.id   80aa9d1d52338096082fdc92f4aa7d43
#
_cell.length_a   1.000
_cell.length_b   1.000
_cell.length_c   1.000
_cell.angle_alpha   90.00
_cell.angle_beta   90.00
_cell.angle_gamma   90.00
#
_symmetry.space_group_name_H-M   'P 1'
#
loop_
_entity.id
_entity.type
_entity.pdbx_description
1 polymer ?
#
loop_
_entity_poly.entity_id
_entity_poly.type
_entity_poly.pdbx_seq_one_letter_code
_entity_poly.pdbx_strand_id
1 'polypeptide(L)'
;MLVSEVLGKKVLDKNALEVGKVSDMDIDLEKGMINSVIISKGELSLKPQTFIVNINEIQKVGDYILISIAAEEVEETSKTPKKEPTKLSLGKEE
;
A
#
# COMPACT_ATOMS: atom_id res chain seq x y z
N MET A 1 9.89 3.97 13.79
CA MET A 1 9.53 4.76 12.61
C MET A 1 8.07 5.15 12.71
N LEU A 2 7.79 6.40 12.48
CA LEU A 2 6.41 6.89 12.52
C LEU A 2 5.73 6.64 11.19
N VAL A 3 4.40 6.48 11.24
CA VAL A 3 3.63 6.31 10.01
C VAL A 3 3.84 7.50 9.07
N SER A 4 3.92 8.70 9.65
CA SER A 4 4.14 9.90 8.85
C SER A 4 5.46 9.88 8.10
N GLU A 5 6.42 9.10 8.57
CA GLU A 5 7.70 8.96 7.87
C GLU A 5 7.60 7.96 6.73
N VAL A 6 6.66 7.04 6.82
CA VAL A 6 6.47 6.05 5.77
C VAL A 6 5.66 6.62 4.61
N LEU A 7 4.65 7.42 4.94
CA LEU A 7 3.79 8.00 3.91
C LEU A 7 4.61 8.90 3.01
N GLY A 8 4.45 8.71 1.72
CA GLY A 8 5.16 9.50 0.72
C GLY A 8 6.48 8.89 0.28
N LYS A 9 6.95 7.83 0.96
CA LYS A 9 8.19 7.20 0.54
C LYS A 9 8.01 6.54 -0.81
N LYS A 10 9.04 6.63 -1.62
CA LYS A 10 9.04 6.01 -2.92
C LYS A 10 9.29 4.51 -2.78
N VAL A 11 8.55 3.72 -3.53
CA VAL A 11 8.65 2.27 -3.49
C VAL A 11 9.28 1.77 -4.76
N LEU A 12 10.34 0.98 -4.62
CA LEU A 12 11.06 0.38 -5.74
C LEU A 12 10.87 -1.13 -5.69
N ASP A 13 10.73 -1.74 -6.86
CA ASP A 13 10.58 -3.18 -6.93
C ASP A 13 11.95 -3.86 -6.89
N LYS A 14 11.96 -5.19 -7.05
CA LYS A 14 13.19 -5.95 -6.95
C LYS A 14 14.17 -5.60 -8.06
N ASN A 15 13.71 -4.96 -9.12
CA ASN A 15 14.56 -4.53 -10.24
C ASN A 15 14.86 -3.04 -10.16
N ALA A 16 14.57 -2.42 -9.03
CA ALA A 16 14.80 -0.99 -8.78
C ALA A 16 13.92 -0.09 -9.65
N LEU A 17 12.81 -0.63 -10.14
CA LEU A 17 11.84 0.16 -10.88
C LEU A 17 10.86 0.77 -9.90
N GLU A 18 10.47 2.01 -10.15
CA GLU A 18 9.57 2.71 -9.25
C GLU A 18 8.15 2.19 -9.41
N VAL A 19 7.54 1.76 -8.30
CA VAL A 19 6.14 1.34 -8.29
C VAL A 19 5.23 2.52 -8.02
N GLY A 20 5.67 3.41 -7.14
CA GLY A 20 4.90 4.58 -6.77
C GLY A 20 5.33 5.05 -5.41
N LYS A 21 4.41 5.72 -4.69
CA LYS A 21 4.68 6.23 -3.36
C LYS A 21 3.65 5.70 -2.39
N VAL A 22 4.06 5.50 -1.15
CA VAL A 22 3.14 5.05 -0.12
C VAL A 22 2.08 6.11 0.13
N SER A 23 0.82 5.72 0.02
CA SER A 23 -0.29 6.64 0.25
C SER A 23 -1.12 6.24 1.47
N ASP A 24 -1.04 4.99 1.89
CA ASP A 24 -1.83 4.53 3.03
C ASP A 24 -1.29 3.20 3.52
N MET A 25 -1.82 2.73 4.65
CA MET A 25 -1.42 1.45 5.23
C MET A 25 -2.65 0.79 5.81
N ASP A 26 -2.71 -0.53 5.62
CA ASP A 26 -3.78 -1.33 6.20
C ASP A 26 -3.27 -1.93 7.51
N ILE A 27 -3.84 -1.50 8.61
CA ILE A 27 -3.38 -1.85 9.95
C ILE A 27 -4.47 -2.61 10.70
N ASP A 28 -4.07 -3.68 11.35
CA ASP A 28 -4.96 -4.42 12.24
C ASP A 28 -4.59 -4.03 13.66
N LEU A 29 -5.39 -3.15 14.24
CA LEU A 29 -5.09 -2.64 15.57
C LEU A 29 -5.28 -3.66 16.66
N GLU A 30 -6.19 -4.62 16.47
CA GLU A 30 -6.42 -5.65 17.46
C GLU A 30 -5.21 -6.58 17.58
N LYS A 31 -4.61 -6.90 16.46
CA LYS A 31 -3.45 -7.78 16.45
C LYS A 31 -2.14 -7.01 16.56
N GLY A 32 -2.23 -5.70 16.44
CA GLY A 32 -1.02 -4.88 16.49
C GLY A 32 -0.11 -5.12 15.33
N MET A 33 -0.66 -5.33 14.13
CA MET A 33 0.15 -5.63 12.96
C MET A 33 -0.26 -4.78 11.78
N ILE A 34 0.71 -4.63 10.88
CA ILE A 34 0.45 -4.01 9.58
C ILE A 34 0.23 -5.14 8.60
N ASN A 35 -0.89 -5.08 7.87
CA ASN A 35 -1.19 -6.11 6.88
C ASN A 35 -0.56 -5.79 5.54
N SER A 36 -0.68 -4.55 5.11
CA SER A 36 -0.22 -4.19 3.79
C SER A 36 0.00 -2.68 3.69
N VAL A 37 0.62 -2.31 2.59
CA VAL A 37 0.92 -0.91 2.28
C VAL A 37 0.23 -0.58 0.96
N ILE A 38 -0.41 0.57 0.91
CA ILE A 38 -1.08 1.03 -0.29
C ILE A 38 -0.17 2.03 -0.99
N ILE A 39 0.04 1.82 -2.27
CA ILE A 39 0.95 2.62 -3.07
C ILE A 39 0.16 3.29 -4.17
N SER A 40 0.40 4.59 -4.38
CA SER A 40 -0.26 5.29 -5.46
C SER A 40 0.77 5.80 -6.46
N LYS A 41 0.34 5.87 -7.71
CA LYS A 41 1.16 6.31 -8.82
C LYS A 41 0.31 7.20 -9.71
N GLY A 42 0.93 8.21 -10.27
CA GLY A 42 0.20 9.10 -11.17
C GLY A 42 -0.68 10.08 -10.42
N GLU A 43 -0.16 10.68 -9.37
CA GLU A 43 -0.92 11.60 -8.52
C GLU A 43 -1.49 12.77 -9.28
N LEU A 44 -0.79 13.19 -10.34
CA LEU A 44 -1.24 14.32 -11.14
C LEU A 44 -2.20 13.90 -12.24
N SER A 45 -2.45 12.62 -12.34
CA SER A 45 -3.34 12.08 -13.34
C SER A 45 -4.79 12.17 -12.86
N LEU A 46 -5.72 12.20 -13.81
CA LEU A 46 -7.14 12.17 -13.47
C LEU A 46 -7.53 10.84 -12.88
N LYS A 47 -6.79 9.79 -13.18
CA LYS A 47 -7.08 8.46 -12.68
C LYS A 47 -5.81 7.85 -12.13
N PRO A 48 -5.43 8.24 -10.92
CA PRO A 48 -4.24 7.65 -10.32
C PRO A 48 -4.46 6.17 -10.08
N GLN A 49 -3.39 5.41 -10.24
CA GLN A 49 -3.42 3.99 -9.98
C GLN A 49 -3.01 3.73 -8.54
N THR A 50 -3.64 2.73 -7.93
CA THR A 50 -3.24 2.31 -6.59
C THR A 50 -2.92 0.83 -6.61
N PHE A 51 -1.96 0.46 -5.78
CA PHE A 51 -1.48 -0.91 -5.68
C PHE A 51 -1.42 -1.31 -4.22
N ILE A 52 -1.50 -2.60 -3.96
CA ILE A 52 -1.40 -3.12 -2.60
C ILE A 52 -0.21 -4.08 -2.53
N VAL A 53 0.59 -3.92 -1.48
CA VAL A 53 1.76 -4.78 -1.25
C VAL A 53 1.65 -5.31 0.17
N ASN A 54 1.71 -6.61 0.31
CA ASN A 54 1.66 -7.23 1.64
C ASN A 54 2.90 -6.88 2.42
N ILE A 55 2.75 -6.81 3.75
CA ILE A 55 3.86 -6.40 4.59
C ILE A 55 5.05 -7.36 4.46
N ASN A 56 4.78 -8.64 4.24
CA ASN A 56 5.87 -9.61 4.13
C ASN A 56 6.57 -9.55 2.77
N GLU A 57 6.09 -8.73 1.86
CA GLU A 57 6.79 -8.48 0.60
C GLU A 57 7.71 -7.27 0.68
N ILE A 58 7.66 -6.56 1.80
CA ILE A 58 8.57 -5.44 2.03
C ILE A 58 9.91 -6.02 2.45
N GLN A 59 10.93 -5.71 1.67
CA GLN A 59 12.27 -6.27 1.90
C GLN A 59 13.11 -5.35 2.75
N LYS A 60 13.03 -4.05 2.51
CA LYS A 60 13.89 -3.11 3.20
C LYS A 60 13.23 -1.74 3.21
N VAL A 61 13.40 -1.03 4.31
CA VAL A 61 12.87 0.31 4.46
C VAL A 61 14.01 1.25 4.81
N GLY A 62 14.19 2.26 4.01
CA GLY A 62 15.18 3.30 4.23
C GLY A 62 14.65 4.58 3.64
N ASP A 63 15.47 5.28 2.87
CA ASP A 63 14.99 6.44 2.12
C ASP A 63 13.94 6.01 1.11
N TYR A 64 14.09 4.79 0.61
CA TYR A 64 13.12 4.16 -0.26
C TYR A 64 12.64 2.90 0.41
N ILE A 65 11.53 2.37 -0.07
CA ILE A 65 11.04 1.07 0.34
C ILE A 65 11.31 0.10 -0.81
N LEU A 66 11.98 -1.00 -0.50
CA LEU A 66 12.27 -2.03 -1.49
C LEU A 66 11.34 -3.21 -1.24
N ILE A 67 10.73 -3.71 -2.31
CA ILE A 67 9.87 -4.87 -2.21
C ILE A 67 10.51 -6.04 -2.95
N SER A 68 10.10 -7.24 -2.60
CA SER A 68 10.75 -8.46 -3.07
C SER A 68 10.19 -8.98 -4.38
N ILE A 69 9.18 -8.32 -4.94
CA ILE A 69 8.55 -8.76 -6.17
C ILE A 69 8.76 -7.71 -7.26
N ALA A 70 8.48 -8.10 -8.50
CA ALA A 70 8.59 -7.19 -9.63
C ALA A 70 7.38 -6.27 -9.70
N ALA A 71 7.57 -5.11 -10.31
CA ALA A 71 6.49 -4.13 -10.42
C ALA A 71 5.26 -4.72 -11.08
N GLU A 72 5.45 -5.53 -12.11
CA GLU A 72 4.31 -6.10 -12.83
C GLU A 72 3.60 -7.18 -12.03
N GLU A 73 4.21 -7.64 -10.92
CA GLU A 73 3.58 -8.63 -10.05
C GLU A 73 2.79 -7.99 -8.93
N VAL A 74 2.92 -6.67 -8.77
CA VAL A 74 2.20 -5.97 -7.70
C VAL A 74 0.73 -5.90 -8.06
N GLU A 75 -0.11 -6.27 -7.11
CA GLU A 75 -1.55 -6.29 -7.34
C GLU A 75 -2.10 -4.88 -7.39
N GLU A 76 -2.80 -4.55 -8.45
CA GLU A 76 -3.43 -3.24 -8.58
C GLU A 76 -4.78 -3.26 -7.93
N THR A 77 -5.04 -2.30 -7.07
CA THR A 77 -6.36 -2.15 -6.51
C THR A 77 -6.99 -0.97 -7.22
N SER A 78 -7.67 -1.26 -8.29
CA SER A 78 -8.26 -0.22 -9.10
C SER A 78 -9.41 0.47 -8.41
N LYS A 79 -9.99 -0.20 -7.41
CA LYS A 79 -11.07 0.40 -6.68
C LYS A 79 -10.58 0.97 -5.43
N THR A 80 -11.18 2.02 -5.05
CA THR A 80 -10.96 2.44 -3.71
C THR A 80 -11.58 1.38 -2.85
N PRO A 81 -10.93 1.01 -1.97
CA PRO A 81 -11.37 -0.07 -1.08
C PRO A 81 -12.71 0.24 -0.42
N LYS A 82 -13.04 0.21 -0.84
CA LYS A 82 -13.85 0.27 -0.25
C LYS A 82 -14.36 -0.15 0.45
N LYS A 83 -14.54 -0.24 0.19
CA LYS A 83 -14.97 -0.63 0.72
C LYS A 83 -15.48 -0.99 1.38
N GLU A 84 -15.57 -1.23 1.25
CA GLU A 84 -16.02 -1.67 1.80
C GLU A 84 -16.35 -1.79 2.53
N PRO A 85 -16.63 -1.89 2.56
CA PRO A 85 -16.98 -2.11 3.29
C PRO A 85 -17.37 -2.29 4.13
N THR A 86 -17.24 -2.42 3.89
CA THR A 86 -17.62 -2.65 4.58
C THR A 86 -17.96 -2.66 5.46
N LYS A 87 -18.10 -2.95 5.42
CA LYS A 87 -18.53 -3.01 6.11
C LYS A 87 -18.60 -2.89 7.06
N LEU A 88 -18.52 -2.82 6.88
CA LEU A 88 -18.67 -2.77 7.74
C LEU A 88 -18.97 -2.73 8.48
N SER A 89 -18.87 -2.87 8.30
CA SER A 89 -19.33 -2.97 8.91
C SER A 89 -19.56 -2.91 9.76
N LEU A 90 -19.52 -3.16 9.66
CA LEU A 90 -19.97 -3.19 10.40
C LEU A 90 -20.65 -3.26 10.87
N GLY A 91 -20.74 -3.57 10.62
CA GLY A 91 -21.51 -3.82 10.77
C GLY A 91 -22.10 -3.88 10.78
N LYS A 92 -22.31 -4.03 10.60
CA LYS A 92 -22.92 -4.15 10.49
C LYS A 92 -23.35 -4.24 10.48
N GLU A 93 -23.23 -4.42 10.10
CA GLU A 93 -23.73 -4.59 9.98
C GLU A 93 -24.02 -4.68 10.11
N GLU A 94 -23.97 -4.98 9.89
CA GLU A 94 -24.45 -5.18 9.95
C GLU A 94 -24.80 -5.21 10.19
#